data_6e369c0aad48028e22010673e24b0ae2
#
_entry.id   6e369c0aad48028e22010673e24b0ae2
#
_cell.length_a   1.000
_cell.length_b   1.000
_cell.length_c   1.000
_cell.angle_alpha   90.00
_cell.angle_beta   90.00
_cell.angle_gamma   90.00
#
_symmetry.space_group_name_H-M   'P 1'
#
loop_
_entity.id
_entity.type
_entity.pdbx_description
1 polymer ?
#
loop_
_entity_poly.entity_id
_entity_poly.type
_entity_poly.pdbx_seq_one_letter_code
_entity_poly.pdbx_strand_id
1 'polypeptide(L)'
;MEKINLAYRRKDDLLDGVMLVKTVAARKSSNGGLYLDLTVMDATGEMNAKAWNWQDGAALPPVNTPVRVKGLITEFNGKLQLRIDRIRAAQPEEIVWEDLVPTAPRDPQEMYDELLACAKSLRNEEFSKLAVHLIEEKREKLLFWPAAVSFHHAERSGLLHHTTTMLHAAEALLPIYPYLNRSLLLCGVIVHDLCKMDELGAAEFGIATEYTKEGNLLGHIVEGVAHIAEVCKELGLSQETQL
;
A
#
# COMPACT_ATOMS: atom_id res chain seq x y z
N MET A 1 22.14 -2.81 -2.24
CA MET A 1 21.98 -4.29 -2.23
C MET A 1 21.46 -4.73 -3.60
N GLU A 2 21.76 -5.94 -4.03
CA GLU A 2 21.25 -6.44 -5.32
C GLU A 2 19.74 -6.72 -5.19
N LYS A 3 18.96 -6.22 -6.18
CA LYS A 3 17.52 -6.46 -6.27
C LYS A 3 17.26 -7.95 -6.48
N ILE A 4 16.38 -8.56 -5.69
CA ILE A 4 16.16 -10.01 -5.75
C ILE A 4 15.47 -10.41 -7.05
N ASN A 5 14.37 -9.77 -7.44
CA ASN A 5 13.58 -10.07 -8.64
C ASN A 5 13.19 -11.55 -8.76
N LEU A 6 12.34 -12.04 -7.85
CA LEU A 6 11.93 -13.45 -7.77
C LEU A 6 11.41 -14.02 -9.09
N ALA A 7 10.65 -13.23 -9.87
CA ALA A 7 10.08 -13.65 -11.14
C ALA A 7 11.12 -14.05 -12.19
N TYR A 8 12.37 -13.59 -12.08
CA TYR A 8 13.44 -13.82 -13.05
C TYR A 8 14.49 -14.82 -12.58
N ARG A 9 14.34 -15.38 -11.37
CA ARG A 9 15.29 -16.34 -10.81
C ARG A 9 15.19 -17.71 -11.48
N ARG A 10 16.32 -18.39 -11.49
CA ARG A 10 16.47 -19.72 -12.10
C ARG A 10 16.96 -20.71 -11.06
N LYS A 11 16.82 -21.98 -11.36
CA LYS A 11 17.40 -23.06 -10.57
C LYS A 11 18.90 -22.81 -10.39
N ASP A 12 19.39 -23.12 -9.20
CA ASP A 12 20.77 -22.95 -8.74
C ASP A 12 21.23 -21.51 -8.50
N ASP A 13 20.34 -20.51 -8.63
CA ASP A 13 20.64 -19.15 -8.21
C ASP A 13 20.76 -19.07 -6.68
N LEU A 14 21.82 -18.40 -6.22
CA LEU A 14 21.98 -18.02 -4.81
C LEU A 14 21.23 -16.73 -4.53
N LEU A 15 20.50 -16.71 -3.44
CA LEU A 15 19.80 -15.51 -2.95
C LEU A 15 20.34 -15.05 -1.60
N ASP A 16 20.54 -13.75 -1.47
CA ASP A 16 20.80 -13.07 -0.19
C ASP A 16 20.17 -11.67 -0.23
N GLY A 17 18.97 -11.51 0.36
CA GLY A 17 18.26 -10.25 0.33
C GLY A 17 17.00 -10.25 1.17
N VAL A 18 16.27 -9.12 1.10
CA VAL A 18 15.01 -8.92 1.84
C VAL A 18 13.82 -9.32 0.97
N MET A 19 12.88 -10.03 1.58
CA MET A 19 11.60 -10.44 0.99
C MET A 19 10.49 -10.28 2.01
N LEU A 20 9.24 -10.21 1.57
CA LEU A 20 8.08 -10.18 2.44
C LEU A 20 7.55 -11.60 2.67
N VAL A 21 7.21 -11.95 3.91
CA VAL A 21 6.54 -13.21 4.24
C VAL A 21 5.04 -13.09 3.96
N LYS A 22 4.54 -13.80 2.96
CA LYS A 22 3.10 -13.82 2.63
C LYS A 22 2.33 -14.86 3.44
N THR A 23 2.92 -16.04 3.60
CA THR A 23 2.38 -17.11 4.44
C THR A 23 3.49 -17.85 5.14
N VAL A 24 3.20 -18.46 6.30
CA VAL A 24 4.13 -19.32 7.03
C VAL A 24 3.37 -20.39 7.80
N ALA A 25 3.88 -21.61 7.77
CA ALA A 25 3.38 -22.73 8.55
C ALA A 25 4.53 -23.66 8.96
N ALA A 26 4.54 -24.11 10.21
CA ALA A 26 5.42 -25.19 10.63
C ALA A 26 4.82 -26.54 10.22
N ARG A 27 5.62 -27.38 9.56
CA ARG A 27 5.19 -28.71 9.08
C ARG A 27 6.19 -29.78 9.48
N LYS A 28 5.73 -31.03 9.51
CA LYS A 28 6.60 -32.21 9.69
C LYS A 28 6.89 -32.85 8.33
N SER A 29 8.16 -33.16 8.10
CA SER A 29 8.58 -33.94 6.93
C SER A 29 8.26 -35.42 7.11
N SER A 30 8.34 -36.22 6.04
CA SER A 30 8.19 -37.69 6.10
C SER A 30 9.14 -38.36 7.08
N ASN A 31 10.31 -37.76 7.32
CA ASN A 31 11.33 -38.25 8.26
C ASN A 31 11.14 -37.71 9.69
N GLY A 32 10.01 -37.03 9.97
CA GLY A 32 9.68 -36.52 11.30
C GLY A 32 10.34 -35.19 11.69
N GLY A 33 11.26 -34.66 10.86
CA GLY A 33 11.90 -33.35 11.10
C GLY A 33 10.95 -32.18 10.84
N LEU A 34 11.01 -31.13 11.68
CA LEU A 34 10.26 -29.90 11.47
C LEU A 34 10.90 -29.03 10.39
N TYR A 35 10.06 -28.40 9.59
CA TYR A 35 10.46 -27.36 8.63
C TYR A 35 9.41 -26.28 8.56
N LEU A 36 9.82 -25.06 8.14
CA LEU A 36 8.88 -24.03 7.76
C LEU A 36 8.54 -24.14 6.28
N ASP A 37 7.25 -24.08 5.99
CA ASP A 37 6.68 -23.92 4.65
C ASP A 37 6.20 -22.47 4.55
N LEU A 38 6.86 -21.67 3.70
CA LEU A 38 6.58 -20.26 3.53
C LEU A 38 6.23 -19.96 2.07
N THR A 39 5.46 -18.90 1.88
CA THR A 39 5.44 -18.15 0.63
C THR A 39 6.12 -16.82 0.90
N VAL A 40 7.18 -16.53 0.17
CA VAL A 40 7.86 -15.22 0.20
C VAL A 40 7.56 -14.48 -1.10
N MET A 41 7.58 -13.14 -1.03
CA MET A 41 7.33 -12.28 -2.18
C MET A 41 8.26 -11.09 -2.25
N ASP A 42 8.44 -10.58 -3.44
CA ASP A 42 8.99 -9.27 -3.76
C ASP A 42 8.06 -8.53 -4.74
N ALA A 43 8.43 -7.33 -5.19
CA ALA A 43 7.64 -6.54 -6.13
C ALA A 43 7.42 -7.23 -7.50
N THR A 44 8.19 -8.26 -7.83
CA THR A 44 8.14 -8.96 -9.13
C THR A 44 7.33 -10.25 -9.09
N GLY A 45 7.12 -10.85 -7.92
CA GLY A 45 6.37 -12.09 -7.78
C GLY A 45 6.51 -12.77 -6.43
N GLU A 46 6.02 -13.99 -6.38
CA GLU A 46 6.06 -14.82 -5.17
C GLU A 46 6.66 -16.19 -5.44
N MET A 47 7.24 -16.79 -4.40
CA MET A 47 7.86 -18.11 -4.48
C MET A 47 7.63 -18.89 -3.19
N ASN A 48 7.35 -20.21 -3.34
CA ASN A 48 7.36 -21.10 -2.19
C ASN A 48 8.79 -21.24 -1.64
N ALA A 49 8.91 -21.25 -0.32
CA ALA A 49 10.21 -21.34 0.35
C ALA A 49 10.15 -22.35 1.50
N LYS A 50 11.25 -23.04 1.74
CA LYS A 50 11.37 -24.03 2.83
C LYS A 50 12.63 -23.80 3.65
N ALA A 51 12.45 -23.64 4.96
CA ALA A 51 13.53 -23.65 5.92
C ALA A 51 13.52 -25.00 6.66
N TRP A 52 14.46 -25.86 6.33
CA TRP A 52 14.58 -27.19 6.90
C TRP A 52 15.23 -27.16 8.30
N ASN A 53 15.01 -28.21 9.07
CA ASN A 53 15.56 -28.36 10.43
C ASN A 53 15.19 -27.22 11.37
N TRP A 54 13.92 -26.76 11.27
CA TRP A 54 13.41 -25.73 12.17
C TRP A 54 13.31 -26.26 13.61
N GLN A 55 13.73 -25.45 14.59
CA GLN A 55 13.66 -25.87 15.99
C GLN A 55 12.22 -25.84 16.50
N ASP A 56 11.82 -26.90 17.21
CA ASP A 56 10.50 -26.98 17.84
C ASP A 56 10.35 -25.86 18.89
N GLY A 57 9.22 -25.16 18.83
CA GLY A 57 8.96 -24.02 19.72
C GLY A 57 9.64 -22.69 19.32
N ALA A 58 10.46 -22.66 18.26
CA ALA A 58 10.99 -21.40 17.75
C ALA A 58 9.88 -20.52 17.15
N ALA A 59 9.94 -19.20 17.43
CA ALA A 59 8.97 -18.25 16.93
C ALA A 59 8.96 -18.21 15.38
N LEU A 60 7.76 -18.31 14.79
CA LEU A 60 7.60 -18.18 13.35
C LEU A 60 7.81 -16.71 12.94
N PRO A 61 8.44 -16.45 11.78
CA PRO A 61 8.43 -15.09 11.22
C PRO A 61 6.98 -14.65 11.00
N PRO A 62 6.59 -13.45 11.48
CA PRO A 62 5.21 -13.00 11.30
C PRO A 62 4.87 -12.82 9.81
N VAL A 63 3.61 -13.08 9.47
CA VAL A 63 3.08 -12.77 8.12
C VAL A 63 3.11 -11.26 7.91
N ASN A 64 3.28 -10.84 6.66
CA ASN A 64 3.36 -9.45 6.25
C ASN A 64 4.55 -8.69 6.84
N THR A 65 5.62 -9.38 7.20
CA THR A 65 6.84 -8.74 7.70
C THR A 65 8.03 -8.98 6.77
N PRO A 66 8.91 -7.96 6.61
CA PRO A 66 10.15 -8.11 5.86
C PRO A 66 11.13 -9.02 6.60
N VAL A 67 11.69 -9.99 5.89
CA VAL A 67 12.72 -10.90 6.38
C VAL A 67 13.93 -10.89 5.47
N ARG A 68 15.13 -10.92 6.04
CA ARG A 68 16.32 -11.20 5.26
C ARG A 68 16.51 -12.71 5.14
N VAL A 69 16.60 -13.16 3.92
CA VAL A 69 16.73 -14.57 3.58
C VAL A 69 18.01 -14.81 2.80
N LYS A 70 18.73 -15.88 3.17
CA LYS A 70 19.82 -16.43 2.38
C LYS A 70 19.50 -17.87 2.03
N GLY A 71 19.66 -18.24 0.75
CA GLY A 71 19.31 -19.58 0.29
C GLY A 71 19.63 -19.82 -1.16
N LEU A 72 19.15 -20.96 -1.65
CA LEU A 72 19.37 -21.46 -3.00
C LEU A 72 18.03 -21.74 -3.67
N ILE A 73 17.87 -21.31 -4.91
CA ILE A 73 16.72 -21.71 -5.74
C ILE A 73 16.91 -23.18 -6.17
N THR A 74 15.94 -23.98 -5.83
CA THR A 74 15.85 -25.40 -6.19
C THR A 74 14.62 -25.65 -7.04
N GLU A 75 14.50 -26.87 -7.56
CA GLU A 75 13.32 -27.31 -8.30
C GLU A 75 12.71 -28.54 -7.62
N PHE A 76 11.39 -28.51 -7.42
CA PHE A 76 10.64 -29.64 -6.91
C PHE A 76 9.33 -29.80 -7.70
N ASN A 77 9.12 -30.99 -8.25
CA ASN A 77 7.96 -31.30 -9.11
C ASN A 77 7.74 -30.28 -10.25
N GLY A 78 8.82 -29.84 -10.90
CA GLY A 78 8.76 -28.89 -12.02
C GLY A 78 8.49 -27.43 -11.61
N LYS A 79 8.48 -27.11 -10.31
CA LYS A 79 8.30 -25.75 -9.79
C LYS A 79 9.55 -25.27 -9.06
N LEU A 80 9.91 -24.02 -9.28
CA LEU A 80 10.99 -23.39 -8.54
C LEU A 80 10.58 -23.18 -7.08
N GLN A 81 11.53 -23.38 -6.18
CA GLN A 81 11.35 -23.28 -4.75
C GLN A 81 12.64 -22.75 -4.10
N LEU A 82 12.51 -21.84 -3.15
CA LEU A 82 13.64 -21.34 -2.37
C LEU A 82 13.92 -22.26 -1.19
N ARG A 83 15.08 -22.89 -1.19
CA ARG A 83 15.62 -23.55 0.00
C ARG A 83 16.32 -22.50 0.85
N ILE A 84 15.78 -22.22 2.01
CA ILE A 84 16.29 -21.22 2.95
C ILE A 84 17.38 -21.88 3.82
N ASP A 85 18.56 -21.27 3.80
CA ASP A 85 19.69 -21.66 4.68
C ASP A 85 19.71 -20.80 5.95
N ARG A 86 19.31 -19.50 5.84
CA ARG A 86 19.19 -18.56 6.96
C ARG A 86 18.01 -17.62 6.74
N ILE A 87 17.27 -17.35 7.82
CA ILE A 87 16.19 -16.36 7.84
C ILE A 87 16.25 -15.57 9.15
N ARG A 88 16.05 -14.27 9.08
CA ARG A 88 15.90 -13.36 10.22
C ARG A 88 15.01 -12.18 9.88
N ALA A 89 14.50 -11.47 10.86
CA ALA A 89 13.85 -10.18 10.62
C ALA A 89 14.81 -9.23 9.88
N ALA A 90 14.30 -8.49 8.90
CA ALA A 90 15.06 -7.44 8.25
C ALA A 90 15.24 -6.24 9.20
N GLN A 91 16.39 -5.57 9.13
CA GLN A 91 16.59 -4.31 9.85
C GLN A 91 15.95 -3.17 9.05
N PRO A 92 15.50 -2.08 9.68
CA PRO A 92 14.85 -0.97 8.98
C PRO A 92 15.66 -0.43 7.79
N GLU A 93 16.98 -0.36 7.93
CA GLU A 93 17.90 0.15 6.91
C GLU A 93 18.08 -0.80 5.70
N GLU A 94 17.64 -2.05 5.84
CA GLU A 94 17.68 -3.05 4.77
C GLU A 94 16.39 -3.05 3.92
N ILE A 95 15.33 -2.34 4.37
CA ILE A 95 14.01 -2.39 3.77
C ILE A 95 13.89 -1.31 2.70
N VAL A 96 13.70 -1.74 1.46
CA VAL A 96 13.35 -0.88 0.32
C VAL A 96 11.98 -1.36 -0.17
N TRP A 97 10.94 -0.62 0.15
CA TRP A 97 9.56 -1.06 -0.10
C TRP A 97 9.25 -1.28 -1.58
N GLU A 98 9.85 -0.48 -2.46
CA GLU A 98 9.71 -0.58 -3.92
C GLU A 98 10.28 -1.90 -4.48
N ASP A 99 11.15 -2.57 -3.71
CA ASP A 99 11.67 -3.89 -4.05
C ASP A 99 10.79 -5.03 -3.51
N LEU A 100 9.93 -4.75 -2.53
CA LEU A 100 9.16 -5.77 -1.82
C LEU A 100 7.71 -5.86 -2.29
N VAL A 101 7.10 -4.74 -2.67
CA VAL A 101 5.70 -4.65 -3.08
C VAL A 101 5.53 -3.76 -4.31
N PRO A 102 4.49 -3.98 -5.13
CA PRO A 102 4.13 -3.04 -6.18
C PRO A 102 3.95 -1.64 -5.59
N THR A 103 4.55 -0.64 -6.20
CA THR A 103 4.59 0.74 -5.71
C THR A 103 4.28 1.70 -6.85
N ALA A 104 3.59 2.80 -6.54
CA ALA A 104 3.31 3.87 -7.48
C ALA A 104 4.60 4.35 -8.19
N PRO A 105 4.53 4.69 -9.49
CA PRO A 105 5.72 5.04 -10.28
C PRO A 105 6.30 6.41 -9.98
N ARG A 106 5.65 7.19 -9.09
CA ARG A 106 6.07 8.54 -8.69
C ARG A 106 6.42 8.57 -7.20
N ASP A 107 7.32 9.46 -6.82
CA ASP A 107 7.69 9.68 -5.42
C ASP A 107 6.47 10.08 -4.59
N PRO A 108 6.20 9.42 -3.45
CA PRO A 108 5.03 9.71 -2.61
C PRO A 108 5.03 11.13 -2.04
N GLN A 109 6.21 11.68 -1.70
CA GLN A 109 6.31 13.02 -1.16
C GLN A 109 6.03 14.07 -2.24
N GLU A 110 6.52 13.86 -3.47
CA GLU A 110 6.21 14.75 -4.60
C GLU A 110 4.70 14.76 -4.92
N MET A 111 4.05 13.59 -4.90
CA MET A 111 2.60 13.49 -5.11
C MET A 111 1.81 14.16 -3.97
N TYR A 112 2.25 14.00 -2.74
CA TYR A 112 1.65 14.67 -1.58
C TYR A 112 1.78 16.20 -1.66
N ASP A 113 2.97 16.70 -2.00
CA ASP A 113 3.22 18.13 -2.13
C ASP A 113 2.41 18.74 -3.28
N GLU A 114 2.25 18.03 -4.38
CA GLU A 114 1.39 18.42 -5.51
C GLU A 114 -0.08 18.50 -5.08
N LEU A 115 -0.58 17.48 -4.36
CA LEU A 115 -1.96 17.46 -3.85
C LEU A 115 -2.23 18.64 -2.91
N LEU A 116 -1.30 18.89 -1.98
CA LEU A 116 -1.39 20.00 -1.03
C LEU A 116 -1.30 21.36 -1.71
N ALA A 117 -0.43 21.51 -2.71
CA ALA A 117 -0.32 22.74 -3.50
C ALA A 117 -1.61 23.01 -4.29
N CYS A 118 -2.22 21.97 -4.87
CA CYS A 118 -3.52 22.09 -5.53
C CYS A 118 -4.61 22.57 -4.55
N ALA A 119 -4.72 21.97 -3.36
CA ALA A 119 -5.67 22.37 -2.33
C ALA A 119 -5.51 23.85 -1.93
N LYS A 120 -4.26 24.31 -1.73
CA LYS A 120 -3.94 25.71 -1.42
C LYS A 120 -4.21 26.67 -2.58
N SER A 121 -4.28 26.20 -3.82
CA SER A 121 -4.56 27.01 -5.02
C SER A 121 -6.05 27.26 -5.27
N LEU A 122 -6.94 26.63 -4.51
CA LEU A 122 -8.38 26.78 -4.68
C LEU A 122 -8.81 28.21 -4.34
N ARG A 123 -9.57 28.84 -5.26
CA ARG A 123 -10.06 30.24 -5.07
C ARG A 123 -11.14 30.36 -4.00
N ASN A 124 -11.91 29.30 -3.76
CA ASN A 124 -12.86 29.24 -2.66
C ASN A 124 -12.08 28.92 -1.38
N GLU A 125 -12.05 29.86 -0.44
CA GLU A 125 -11.29 29.75 0.81
C GLU A 125 -11.77 28.62 1.70
N GLU A 126 -13.08 28.33 1.73
CA GLU A 126 -13.65 27.25 2.54
C GLU A 126 -13.25 25.88 1.97
N PHE A 127 -13.33 25.70 0.64
CA PHE A 127 -12.86 24.48 0.00
C PHE A 127 -11.34 24.28 0.18
N SER A 128 -10.57 25.36 0.12
CA SER A 128 -9.12 25.29 0.40
C SER A 128 -8.85 24.87 1.84
N LYS A 129 -9.52 25.48 2.83
CA LYS A 129 -9.38 25.12 4.25
C LYS A 129 -9.75 23.66 4.50
N LEU A 130 -10.88 23.20 3.96
CA LEU A 130 -11.34 21.82 4.10
C LEU A 130 -10.34 20.83 3.51
N ALA A 131 -9.95 21.02 2.25
CA ALA A 131 -9.05 20.11 1.55
C ALA A 131 -7.66 20.05 2.21
N VAL A 132 -7.09 21.20 2.60
CA VAL A 132 -5.81 21.27 3.30
C VAL A 132 -5.88 20.53 4.63
N HIS A 133 -6.92 20.78 5.44
CA HIS A 133 -7.09 20.12 6.73
C HIS A 133 -7.13 18.58 6.59
N LEU A 134 -7.96 18.08 5.69
CA LEU A 134 -8.12 16.64 5.47
C LEU A 134 -6.84 15.95 4.93
N ILE A 135 -6.09 16.63 4.06
CA ILE A 135 -4.80 16.13 3.56
C ILE A 135 -3.77 16.06 4.69
N GLU A 136 -3.66 17.12 5.50
CA GLU A 136 -2.68 17.20 6.59
C GLU A 136 -3.02 16.24 7.73
N GLU A 137 -4.29 16.08 8.09
CA GLU A 137 -4.77 15.10 9.06
C GLU A 137 -4.34 13.68 8.71
N LYS A 138 -4.45 13.31 7.44
CA LYS A 138 -4.19 11.93 6.99
C LYS A 138 -2.79 11.73 6.38
N ARG A 139 -1.89 12.70 6.54
CA ARG A 139 -0.57 12.74 5.89
C ARG A 139 0.21 11.44 6.00
N GLU A 140 0.35 10.91 7.20
CA GLU A 140 1.20 9.73 7.44
C GLU A 140 0.72 8.52 6.65
N LYS A 141 -0.59 8.26 6.65
CA LYS A 141 -1.18 7.15 5.90
C LYS A 141 -1.16 7.40 4.39
N LEU A 142 -1.45 8.62 3.94
CA LEU A 142 -1.49 8.98 2.51
C LEU A 142 -0.20 8.61 1.78
N LEU A 143 0.95 8.77 2.41
CA LEU A 143 2.26 8.51 1.80
C LEU A 143 2.47 7.05 1.35
N PHE A 144 1.69 6.09 1.88
CA PHE A 144 1.85 4.68 1.51
C PHE A 144 0.54 3.93 1.27
N TRP A 145 -0.64 4.55 1.46
CA TRP A 145 -1.92 3.83 1.40
C TRP A 145 -2.30 3.46 -0.02
N PRO A 146 -2.81 2.23 -0.25
CA PRO A 146 -3.31 1.79 -1.55
C PRO A 146 -4.69 2.39 -1.84
N ALA A 147 -5.06 2.47 -3.11
CA ALA A 147 -6.41 2.90 -3.51
C ALA A 147 -7.43 1.77 -3.54
N ALA A 148 -7.00 0.51 -3.55
CA ALA A 148 -7.87 -0.67 -3.67
C ALA A 148 -7.20 -1.92 -3.11
N VAL A 149 -8.00 -2.96 -2.85
CA VAL A 149 -7.51 -4.32 -2.54
C VAL A 149 -6.98 -5.02 -3.80
N SER A 150 -7.57 -4.73 -4.95
CA SER A 150 -7.22 -5.31 -6.25
C SER A 150 -7.51 -4.32 -7.38
N PHE A 151 -7.09 -4.64 -8.60
CA PHE A 151 -7.20 -3.79 -9.78
C PHE A 151 -6.22 -2.61 -9.79
N HIS A 152 -6.59 -1.49 -10.47
CA HIS A 152 -5.72 -0.35 -10.64
C HIS A 152 -5.43 0.36 -9.31
N HIS A 153 -4.20 0.82 -9.15
CA HIS A 153 -3.68 1.48 -7.94
C HIS A 153 -3.80 0.65 -6.63
N ALA A 154 -3.92 -0.69 -6.74
CA ALA A 154 -3.76 -1.63 -5.63
C ALA A 154 -2.26 -1.82 -5.31
N GLU A 155 -1.58 -0.73 -5.03
CA GLU A 155 -0.13 -0.62 -4.88
C GLU A 155 0.20 0.34 -3.74
N ARG A 156 1.40 0.27 -3.22
CA ARG A 156 1.89 1.23 -2.22
C ARG A 156 1.83 2.65 -2.79
N SER A 157 1.32 3.61 -1.99
CA SER A 157 1.07 5.00 -2.42
C SER A 157 0.04 5.13 -3.56
N GLY A 158 -0.75 4.08 -3.78
CA GLY A 158 -1.74 4.03 -4.86
C GLY A 158 -2.85 5.06 -4.72
N LEU A 159 -3.24 5.44 -3.48
CA LEU A 159 -4.26 6.46 -3.25
C LEU A 159 -3.78 7.86 -3.69
N LEU A 160 -2.53 8.21 -3.39
CA LEU A 160 -1.91 9.44 -3.91
C LEU A 160 -1.79 9.42 -5.44
N HIS A 161 -1.34 8.28 -6.00
CA HIS A 161 -1.21 8.12 -7.44
C HIS A 161 -2.57 8.26 -8.15
N HIS A 162 -3.61 7.63 -7.61
CA HIS A 162 -4.98 7.76 -8.08
C HIS A 162 -5.45 9.22 -8.06
N THR A 163 -5.37 9.86 -6.90
CA THR A 163 -5.89 11.23 -6.69
C THR A 163 -5.14 12.26 -7.55
N THR A 164 -3.81 12.19 -7.62
CA THR A 164 -3.02 13.12 -8.47
C THR A 164 -3.29 12.89 -9.96
N THR A 165 -3.47 11.64 -10.40
CA THR A 165 -3.87 11.34 -11.78
C THR A 165 -5.25 11.92 -12.09
N MET A 166 -6.20 11.82 -11.17
CA MET A 166 -7.53 12.44 -11.33
C MET A 166 -7.46 13.96 -11.33
N LEU A 167 -6.58 14.57 -10.53
CA LEU A 167 -6.37 16.03 -10.58
C LEU A 167 -5.88 16.48 -11.94
N HIS A 168 -4.90 15.78 -12.53
CA HIS A 168 -4.43 16.10 -13.88
C HIS A 168 -5.53 15.97 -14.94
N ALA A 169 -6.35 14.91 -14.83
CA ALA A 169 -7.50 14.75 -15.75
C ALA A 169 -8.53 15.87 -15.56
N ALA A 170 -8.85 16.24 -14.32
CA ALA A 170 -9.79 17.31 -14.02
C ALA A 170 -9.31 18.68 -14.55
N GLU A 171 -8.04 19.02 -14.33
CA GLU A 171 -7.44 20.26 -14.89
C GLU A 171 -7.46 20.27 -16.43
N ALA A 172 -7.22 19.13 -17.06
CA ALA A 172 -7.29 19.01 -18.53
C ALA A 172 -8.72 19.16 -19.08
N LEU A 173 -9.75 18.86 -18.30
CA LEU A 173 -11.16 19.01 -18.68
C LEU A 173 -11.67 20.47 -18.57
N LEU A 174 -11.11 21.28 -17.68
CA LEU A 174 -11.59 22.66 -17.43
C LEU A 174 -11.59 23.56 -18.66
N PRO A 175 -10.59 23.56 -19.54
CA PRO A 175 -10.63 24.32 -20.80
C PRO A 175 -11.74 23.86 -21.76
N ILE A 176 -12.12 22.59 -21.72
CA ILE A 176 -13.16 22.00 -22.58
C ILE A 176 -14.55 22.35 -22.05
N TYR A 177 -14.69 22.41 -20.72
CA TYR A 177 -15.95 22.67 -20.01
C TYR A 177 -15.86 23.93 -19.14
N PRO A 178 -15.84 25.15 -19.71
CA PRO A 178 -15.54 26.39 -18.98
C PRO A 178 -16.63 26.79 -17.97
N TYR A 179 -17.78 26.13 -17.98
CA TYR A 179 -18.85 26.31 -16.99
C TYR A 179 -18.62 25.56 -15.67
N LEU A 180 -17.63 24.66 -15.60
CA LEU A 180 -17.32 23.95 -14.38
C LEU A 180 -16.67 24.87 -13.34
N ASN A 181 -17.12 24.77 -12.11
CA ASN A 181 -16.46 25.45 -10.99
C ASN A 181 -15.17 24.68 -10.64
N ARG A 182 -14.02 25.28 -11.00
CA ARG A 182 -12.69 24.66 -10.75
C ARG A 182 -12.49 24.31 -9.27
N SER A 183 -12.85 25.20 -8.34
CA SER A 183 -12.62 24.96 -6.91
C SER A 183 -13.45 23.78 -6.40
N LEU A 184 -14.71 23.68 -6.83
CA LEU A 184 -15.59 22.57 -6.46
C LEU A 184 -15.10 21.25 -7.07
N LEU A 185 -14.77 21.25 -8.36
CA LEU A 185 -14.28 20.05 -9.07
C LEU A 185 -13.01 19.48 -8.42
N LEU A 186 -12.01 20.34 -8.18
CA LEU A 186 -10.74 19.89 -7.64
C LEU A 186 -10.85 19.54 -6.15
N CYS A 187 -11.63 20.26 -5.37
CA CYS A 187 -11.93 19.87 -3.99
C CYS A 187 -12.60 18.50 -3.94
N GLY A 188 -13.61 18.27 -4.77
CA GLY A 188 -14.27 16.97 -4.88
C GLY A 188 -13.30 15.85 -5.23
N VAL A 189 -12.40 16.06 -6.20
CA VAL A 189 -11.34 15.09 -6.54
C VAL A 189 -10.42 14.82 -5.36
N ILE A 190 -10.05 15.82 -4.58
CA ILE A 190 -9.17 15.67 -3.42
C ILE A 190 -9.83 14.82 -2.34
N VAL A 191 -11.09 15.09 -2.01
CA VAL A 191 -11.72 14.52 -0.82
C VAL A 191 -12.45 13.20 -1.03
N HIS A 192 -12.83 12.84 -2.29
CA HIS A 192 -13.76 11.75 -2.56
C HIS A 192 -13.34 10.38 -2.01
N ASP A 193 -12.05 10.11 -2.00
CA ASP A 193 -11.49 8.80 -1.67
C ASP A 193 -10.65 8.77 -0.37
N LEU A 194 -10.55 9.90 0.36
CA LEU A 194 -9.69 9.95 1.55
C LEU A 194 -10.09 8.94 2.63
N CYS A 195 -11.38 8.63 2.76
CA CYS A 195 -11.86 7.65 3.73
C CYS A 195 -11.63 6.19 3.31
N LYS A 196 -11.04 5.93 2.14
CA LYS A 196 -10.47 4.59 1.84
C LYS A 196 -9.39 4.17 2.84
N MET A 197 -8.79 5.13 3.53
CA MET A 197 -7.84 4.83 4.63
C MET A 197 -8.52 4.26 5.88
N ASP A 198 -9.82 4.37 5.97
CA ASP A 198 -10.63 3.80 7.05
C ASP A 198 -11.39 2.56 6.56
N GLU A 199 -11.76 2.52 5.27
CA GLU A 199 -12.41 1.37 4.61
C GLU A 199 -11.48 0.17 4.43
N LEU A 200 -10.21 0.41 4.05
CA LEU A 200 -9.28 -0.65 3.70
C LEU A 200 -8.38 -1.00 4.89
N GLY A 201 -8.28 -2.30 5.21
CA GLY A 201 -7.26 -2.85 6.08
C GLY A 201 -5.94 -2.97 5.34
N ALA A 202 -5.09 -1.96 5.43
CA ALA A 202 -3.77 -1.99 4.85
C ALA A 202 -2.70 -2.11 5.93
N ALA A 203 -1.71 -2.96 5.67
CA ALA A 203 -0.53 -3.04 6.52
C ALA A 203 0.44 -1.88 6.20
N GLU A 204 1.41 -1.64 7.08
CA GLU A 204 2.42 -0.57 6.94
C GLU A 204 3.23 -0.62 5.63
N PHE A 205 3.28 -1.77 4.98
CA PHE A 205 3.92 -1.91 3.66
C PHE A 205 3.05 -1.36 2.50
N GLY A 206 1.81 -0.91 2.76
CA GLY A 206 1.00 -0.18 1.79
C GLY A 206 0.22 -1.06 0.80
N ILE A 207 -0.08 -2.31 1.17
CA ILE A 207 -0.97 -3.18 0.39
C ILE A 207 -2.19 -3.51 1.24
N ALA A 208 -3.39 -3.30 0.68
CA ALA A 208 -4.63 -3.71 1.30
C ALA A 208 -4.84 -5.22 1.13
N THR A 209 -5.19 -5.90 2.21
CA THR A 209 -5.45 -7.34 2.23
C THR A 209 -6.92 -7.67 2.43
N GLU A 210 -7.67 -6.75 3.03
CA GLU A 210 -9.09 -6.92 3.39
C GLU A 210 -9.78 -5.57 3.54
N TYR A 211 -11.08 -5.59 3.68
CA TYR A 211 -11.88 -4.44 4.12
C TYR A 211 -12.01 -4.46 5.65
N THR A 212 -12.00 -3.30 6.27
CA THR A 212 -12.32 -3.16 7.70
C THR A 212 -13.78 -3.54 7.95
N LYS A 213 -14.16 -3.67 9.21
CA LYS A 213 -15.57 -3.94 9.56
C LYS A 213 -16.47 -2.76 9.16
N GLU A 214 -16.02 -1.55 9.42
CA GLU A 214 -16.67 -0.30 9.07
C GLU A 214 -16.75 -0.17 7.54
N GLY A 215 -15.67 -0.44 6.83
CA GLY A 215 -15.62 -0.42 5.36
C GLY A 215 -16.60 -1.38 4.71
N ASN A 216 -16.76 -2.58 5.28
CA ASN A 216 -17.77 -3.55 4.79
C ASN A 216 -19.22 -3.11 5.04
N LEU A 217 -19.47 -2.33 6.08
CA LEU A 217 -20.82 -1.89 6.46
C LEU A 217 -21.25 -0.59 5.79
N LEU A 218 -20.35 0.38 5.72
CA LEU A 218 -20.62 1.76 5.32
C LEU A 218 -19.97 2.11 3.98
N GLY A 219 -18.73 1.67 3.78
CA GLY A 219 -17.90 2.05 2.65
C GLY A 219 -17.39 3.51 2.75
N HIS A 220 -16.29 3.80 2.04
CA HIS A 220 -15.58 5.09 2.11
C HIS A 220 -16.45 6.30 1.73
N ILE A 221 -17.47 6.14 0.88
CA ILE A 221 -18.36 7.25 0.47
C ILE A 221 -19.19 7.75 1.65
N VAL A 222 -19.85 6.82 2.39
CA VAL A 222 -20.69 7.20 3.54
C VAL A 222 -19.83 7.73 4.69
N GLU A 223 -18.70 7.08 4.97
CA GLU A 223 -17.74 7.54 5.95
C GLU A 223 -17.18 8.92 5.59
N GLY A 224 -16.87 9.14 4.30
CA GLY A 224 -16.39 10.42 3.78
C GLY A 224 -17.39 11.56 4.00
N VAL A 225 -18.66 11.33 3.68
CA VAL A 225 -19.71 12.33 3.93
C VAL A 225 -19.81 12.68 5.42
N ALA A 226 -19.77 11.67 6.30
CA ALA A 226 -19.85 11.90 7.74
C ALA A 226 -18.62 12.68 8.26
N HIS A 227 -17.43 12.28 7.85
CA HIS A 227 -16.19 12.92 8.28
C HIS A 227 -16.06 14.36 7.75
N ILE A 228 -16.37 14.60 6.48
CA ILE A 228 -16.40 15.96 5.90
C ILE A 228 -17.38 16.85 6.67
N ALA A 229 -18.59 16.36 6.98
CA ALA A 229 -19.56 17.15 7.74
C ALA A 229 -19.09 17.49 9.16
N GLU A 230 -18.33 16.61 9.82
CA GLU A 230 -17.73 16.85 11.13
C GLU A 230 -16.62 17.90 11.03
N VAL A 231 -15.68 17.75 10.11
CA VAL A 231 -14.59 18.71 9.88
C VAL A 231 -15.11 20.09 9.48
N CYS A 232 -16.16 20.17 8.64
CA CYS A 232 -16.78 21.45 8.31
C CYS A 232 -17.33 22.17 9.54
N LYS A 233 -17.93 21.46 10.50
CA LYS A 233 -18.40 22.03 11.77
C LYS A 233 -17.24 22.52 12.64
N GLU A 234 -16.18 21.73 12.74
CA GLU A 234 -14.99 22.09 13.51
C GLU A 234 -14.30 23.34 12.96
N LEU A 235 -14.20 23.45 11.65
CA LEU A 235 -13.61 24.59 10.96
C LEU A 235 -14.56 25.81 10.85
N GLY A 236 -15.83 25.68 11.26
CA GLY A 236 -16.84 26.71 11.16
C GLY A 236 -17.19 27.12 9.72
N LEU A 237 -17.16 26.15 8.79
CA LEU A 237 -17.47 26.37 7.37
C LEU A 237 -18.98 26.51 7.14
N SER A 238 -19.35 27.15 6.03
CA SER A 238 -20.75 27.37 5.66
C SER A 238 -21.51 26.06 5.40
N GLN A 239 -22.85 26.13 5.53
CA GLN A 239 -23.71 24.98 5.20
C GLN A 239 -23.61 24.59 3.71
N GLU A 240 -23.36 25.53 2.83
CA GLU A 240 -23.17 25.29 1.40
C GLU A 240 -21.92 24.44 1.13
N THR A 241 -20.85 24.64 1.91
CA THR A 241 -19.63 23.82 1.80
C THR A 241 -19.82 22.41 2.38
N GLN A 242 -20.80 22.20 3.27
CA GLN A 242 -21.11 20.89 3.84
C GLN A 242 -21.95 20.00 2.92
N LEU A 243 -22.66 20.59 1.94
CA LEU A 243 -23.54 19.90 0.99
C LEU A 243 -22.82 19.47 -0.29
#